data_2bdbc4620bd11e1c4fb870bde4eabf5c
#
_entry.id   2bdbc4620bd11e1c4fb870bde4eabf5c
#
_cell.length_a   1.000
_cell.length_b   1.000
_cell.length_c   1.000
_cell.angle_alpha   90.00
_cell.angle_beta   90.00
_cell.angle_gamma   90.00
#
_symmetry.space_group_name_H-M   'P 1'
#
loop_
_entity.id
_entity.type
_entity.pdbx_description
1 polymer ?
#
loop_
_entity_poly.entity_id
_entity_poly.type
_entity_poly.pdbx_seq_one_letter_code
_entity_poly.pdbx_strand_id
1 'polypeptide(L)'
;MSEVDATRVEARLAVVEEHVKCENRHDLSGLMATFGAEARYDDEPWCDHRLGLEAVRSYYTELLASLPDLANDVGHRHVASDAIVLEVTIRGTHLGMWRGGMPATGRRVEFPLCGIFTFDAQDRLAGERIYYDRGSVMRQLGMFHEPEGALGRLATALSHPITIARALLRFFRSPSA
;
A
#
# COMPACT_ATOMS: atom_id res chain seq x y z
N MET A 1 4.63 -25.88 19.33
CA MET A 1 5.65 -24.93 18.86
C MET A 1 6.91 -25.24 19.62
N SER A 2 8.02 -25.53 18.95
CA SER A 2 9.29 -25.83 19.62
C SER A 2 9.90 -24.53 20.19
N GLU A 3 10.84 -24.64 21.16
CA GLU A 3 11.54 -23.49 21.74
C GLU A 3 12.31 -22.68 20.66
N VAL A 4 12.87 -23.38 19.69
CA VAL A 4 13.54 -22.79 18.51
C VAL A 4 12.56 -21.99 17.66
N ASP A 5 11.33 -22.49 17.47
CA ASP A 5 10.29 -21.77 16.70
C ASP A 5 9.86 -20.50 17.43
N ALA A 6 9.77 -20.51 18.77
CA ALA A 6 9.40 -19.34 19.58
C ALA A 6 10.46 -18.24 19.47
N THR A 7 11.74 -18.58 19.63
CA THR A 7 12.86 -17.63 19.50
C THR A 7 12.92 -16.98 18.10
N ARG A 8 12.64 -17.78 17.09
CA ARG A 8 12.61 -17.29 15.69
C ARG A 8 11.45 -16.33 15.43
N VAL A 9 10.28 -16.63 15.99
CA VAL A 9 9.12 -15.73 15.92
C VAL A 9 9.41 -14.40 16.61
N GLU A 10 10.04 -14.40 17.80
CA GLU A 10 10.42 -13.18 18.50
C GLU A 10 11.41 -12.34 17.68
N ALA A 11 12.43 -12.97 17.07
CA ALA A 11 13.38 -12.28 16.22
C ALA A 11 12.71 -11.60 15.03
N ARG A 12 11.80 -12.29 14.34
CA ARG A 12 11.02 -11.76 13.21
C ARG A 12 10.10 -10.62 13.62
N LEU A 13 9.43 -10.74 14.77
CA LEU A 13 8.61 -9.66 15.30
C LEU A 13 9.45 -8.42 15.59
N ALA A 14 10.64 -8.58 16.18
CA ALA A 14 11.54 -7.46 16.44
C ALA A 14 11.99 -6.75 15.14
N VAL A 15 12.27 -7.51 14.07
CA VAL A 15 12.61 -6.95 12.77
C VAL A 15 11.44 -6.14 12.18
N VAL A 16 10.21 -6.67 12.22
CA VAL A 16 9.02 -5.96 11.71
C VAL A 16 8.73 -4.71 12.56
N GLU A 17 8.87 -4.80 13.89
CA GLU A 17 8.70 -3.64 14.76
C GLU A 17 9.73 -2.53 14.48
N GLU A 18 10.99 -2.90 14.26
CA GLU A 18 12.03 -1.91 13.92
C GLU A 18 11.78 -1.32 12.53
N HIS A 19 11.31 -2.12 11.57
CA HIS A 19 10.92 -1.66 10.26
C HIS A 19 9.86 -0.55 10.35
N VAL A 20 8.73 -0.80 11.03
CA VAL A 20 7.66 0.19 11.23
C VAL A 20 8.16 1.42 12.00
N LYS A 21 9.03 1.25 13.00
CA LYS A 21 9.63 2.39 13.72
C LYS A 21 10.51 3.25 12.83
N CYS A 22 11.32 2.63 11.96
CA CYS A 22 12.15 3.36 11.00
C CYS A 22 11.29 4.13 9.99
N GLU A 23 10.23 3.50 9.48
CA GLU A 23 9.28 4.15 8.57
C GLU A 23 8.61 5.37 9.24
N ASN A 24 8.10 5.23 10.46
CA ASN A 24 7.51 6.32 11.24
C ASN A 24 8.50 7.44 11.59
N ARG A 25 9.80 7.15 11.69
CA ARG A 25 10.86 8.15 11.89
C ARG A 25 11.40 8.71 10.58
N HIS A 26 10.92 8.20 9.43
CA HIS A 26 11.44 8.49 8.10
C HIS A 26 12.95 8.19 7.97
N ASP A 27 13.42 7.21 8.72
CA ASP A 27 14.80 6.71 8.68
C ASP A 27 14.97 5.68 7.57
N LEU A 28 15.18 6.17 6.34
CA LEU A 28 15.35 5.32 5.17
C LEU A 28 16.53 4.35 5.31
N SER A 29 17.60 4.75 6.01
CA SER A 29 18.77 3.89 6.20
C SER A 29 18.47 2.74 7.15
N GLY A 30 17.85 3.04 8.30
CA GLY A 30 17.40 2.02 9.25
C GLY A 30 16.36 1.09 8.64
N LEU A 31 15.41 1.64 7.88
CA LEU A 31 14.39 0.86 7.17
C LEU A 31 15.01 -0.13 6.19
N MET A 32 15.97 0.30 5.34
CA MET A 32 16.68 -0.59 4.43
C MET A 32 17.53 -1.64 5.15
N ALA A 33 18.03 -1.35 6.36
CA ALA A 33 18.79 -2.30 7.15
C ALA A 33 17.95 -3.49 7.66
N THR A 34 16.62 -3.40 7.67
CA THR A 34 15.73 -4.51 8.05
C THR A 34 15.59 -5.55 6.95
N PHE A 35 15.84 -5.18 5.69
CA PHE A 35 15.76 -6.10 4.55
C PHE A 35 17.02 -6.95 4.37
N GLY A 36 16.83 -8.16 3.86
CA GLY A 36 17.89 -9.02 3.33
C GLY A 36 18.37 -8.58 1.95
N ALA A 37 19.35 -9.32 1.40
CA ALA A 37 20.00 -8.97 0.12
C ALA A 37 19.04 -9.05 -1.08
N GLU A 38 18.07 -9.97 -1.04
CA GLU A 38 17.08 -10.19 -2.11
C GLU A 38 15.74 -9.56 -1.77
N ALA A 39 15.78 -8.31 -1.26
CA ALA A 39 14.60 -7.57 -0.85
C ALA A 39 13.56 -7.47 -1.96
N ARG A 40 12.30 -7.64 -1.60
CA ARG A 40 11.15 -7.45 -2.49
C ARG A 40 10.12 -6.55 -1.84
N TYR A 41 9.48 -5.70 -2.64
CA TYR A 41 8.32 -4.92 -2.23
C TYR A 41 7.23 -5.00 -3.30
N ASP A 42 6.04 -5.42 -2.90
CA ASP A 42 4.88 -5.58 -3.79
C ASP A 42 3.74 -4.65 -3.35
N ASP A 43 3.51 -3.57 -4.07
CA ASP A 43 2.31 -2.73 -3.93
C ASP A 43 1.23 -3.24 -4.89
N GLU A 44 0.42 -4.19 -4.42
CA GLU A 44 -0.58 -4.88 -5.23
C GLU A 44 -1.65 -3.94 -5.80
N PRO A 45 -2.18 -2.95 -5.06
CA PRO A 45 -3.11 -1.95 -5.59
C PRO A 45 -2.61 -1.20 -6.83
N TRP A 46 -1.30 -1.03 -6.99
CA TRP A 46 -0.70 -0.36 -8.13
C TRP A 46 -0.02 -1.30 -9.12
N CYS A 47 0.00 -2.61 -8.85
CA CYS A 47 0.78 -3.59 -9.60
C CYS A 47 2.26 -3.17 -9.74
N ASP A 48 2.81 -2.57 -8.68
CA ASP A 48 4.20 -2.10 -8.62
C ASP A 48 5.02 -3.09 -7.80
N HIS A 49 5.91 -3.82 -8.49
CA HIS A 49 6.72 -4.87 -7.92
C HIS A 49 8.19 -4.49 -8.01
N ARG A 50 8.83 -4.28 -6.87
CA ARG A 50 10.23 -3.85 -6.74
C ARG A 50 11.09 -5.01 -6.28
N LEU A 51 12.15 -5.32 -7.02
CA LEU A 51 13.09 -6.41 -6.73
C LEU A 51 14.49 -5.85 -6.46
N GLY A 52 15.09 -6.27 -5.36
CA GLY A 52 16.40 -5.85 -4.88
C GLY A 52 16.36 -4.56 -4.06
N LEU A 53 17.36 -4.41 -3.19
CA LEU A 53 17.45 -3.32 -2.21
C LEU A 53 17.33 -1.93 -2.82
N GLU A 54 17.95 -1.69 -3.99
CA GLU A 54 17.90 -0.37 -4.64
C GLU A 54 16.50 -0.03 -5.16
N ALA A 55 15.78 -1.01 -5.71
CA ALA A 55 14.42 -0.80 -6.17
C ALA A 55 13.44 -0.56 -5.00
N VAL A 56 13.62 -1.30 -3.89
CA VAL A 56 12.86 -1.09 -2.65
C VAL A 56 13.19 0.27 -2.04
N ARG A 57 14.47 0.67 -1.99
CA ARG A 57 14.89 2.00 -1.54
C ARG A 57 14.24 3.12 -2.37
N SER A 58 14.22 2.96 -3.70
CA SER A 58 13.55 3.94 -4.58
C SER A 58 12.08 4.09 -4.26
N TYR A 59 11.37 2.97 -4.02
CA TYR A 59 9.96 2.98 -3.63
C TYR A 59 9.74 3.80 -2.35
N TYR A 60 10.48 3.53 -1.27
CA TYR A 60 10.34 4.26 -0.02
C TYR A 60 10.77 5.73 -0.12
N THR A 61 11.77 6.02 -0.94
CA THR A 61 12.17 7.42 -1.22
C THR A 61 11.02 8.19 -1.87
N GLU A 62 10.35 7.60 -2.85
CA GLU A 62 9.19 8.19 -3.51
C GLU A 62 8.01 8.33 -2.55
N LEU A 63 7.72 7.31 -1.74
CA LEU A 63 6.63 7.30 -0.76
C LEU A 63 6.82 8.41 0.29
N LEU A 64 7.98 8.45 0.94
CA LEU A 64 8.29 9.44 1.99
C LEU A 64 8.38 10.87 1.45
N ALA A 65 8.80 11.05 0.19
CA ALA A 65 8.76 12.35 -0.47
C ALA A 65 7.32 12.79 -0.80
N SER A 66 6.43 11.85 -1.12
CA SER A 66 5.03 12.15 -1.43
C SER A 66 4.17 12.40 -0.19
N LEU A 67 4.47 11.72 0.91
CA LEU A 67 3.81 11.82 2.21
C LEU A 67 4.86 12.10 3.31
N PRO A 68 5.38 13.34 3.41
CA PRO A 68 6.49 13.65 4.32
C PRO A 68 6.12 13.62 5.82
N ASP A 69 4.84 13.50 6.14
CA ASP A 69 4.30 13.30 7.48
C ASP A 69 3.63 11.92 7.62
N LEU A 70 4.06 10.93 6.81
CA LEU A 70 3.54 9.57 6.85
C LEU A 70 3.69 8.99 8.26
N ALA A 71 2.62 8.37 8.74
CA ALA A 71 2.58 7.65 10.00
C ALA A 71 1.79 6.34 9.85
N ASN A 72 2.36 5.29 10.41
CA ASN A 72 1.80 3.94 10.50
C ASN A 72 1.34 3.68 11.93
N ASP A 73 0.05 3.39 12.10
CA ASP A 73 -0.55 2.98 13.37
C ASP A 73 -0.96 1.51 13.28
N VAL A 74 -0.20 0.66 13.99
CA VAL A 74 -0.41 -0.80 13.95
C VAL A 74 -1.56 -1.19 14.86
N GLY A 75 -2.67 -1.65 14.28
CA GLY A 75 -3.86 -2.12 14.99
C GLY A 75 -3.71 -3.57 15.46
N HIS A 76 -3.45 -4.48 14.54
CA HIS A 76 -3.35 -5.93 14.82
C HIS A 76 -2.13 -6.56 14.17
N ARG A 77 -1.66 -7.65 14.82
CA ARG A 77 -0.55 -8.49 14.33
C ARG A 77 -0.99 -9.94 14.31
N HIS A 78 -0.73 -10.60 13.20
CA HIS A 78 -0.99 -12.02 13.03
C HIS A 78 0.32 -12.72 12.67
N VAL A 79 0.64 -13.79 13.39
CA VAL A 79 1.88 -14.55 13.18
C VAL A 79 1.54 -15.89 12.54
N ALA A 80 2.07 -16.11 11.34
CA ALA A 80 2.04 -17.41 10.65
C ALA A 80 3.42 -18.08 10.72
N SER A 81 3.53 -19.30 10.24
CA SER A 81 4.80 -20.07 10.25
C SER A 81 5.90 -19.41 9.39
N ASP A 82 5.52 -18.74 8.33
CA ASP A 82 6.40 -18.19 7.28
C ASP A 82 6.24 -16.69 7.05
N ALA A 83 5.28 -16.04 7.75
CA ALA A 83 4.98 -14.62 7.56
C ALA A 83 4.48 -13.97 8.86
N ILE A 84 4.62 -12.65 8.92
CA ILE A 84 3.90 -11.78 9.86
C ILE A 84 2.99 -10.87 9.05
N VAL A 85 1.74 -10.75 9.47
CA VAL A 85 0.76 -9.88 8.85
C VAL A 85 0.41 -8.75 9.82
N LEU A 86 0.46 -7.52 9.34
CA LEU A 86 0.04 -6.33 10.08
C LEU A 86 -1.22 -5.74 9.47
N GLU A 87 -2.18 -5.39 10.31
CA GLU A 87 -3.26 -4.47 9.99
C GLU A 87 -2.87 -3.09 10.51
N VAL A 88 -2.70 -2.15 9.58
CA VAL A 88 -2.13 -0.83 9.84
C VAL A 88 -3.09 0.25 9.34
N THR A 89 -3.19 1.35 10.06
CA THR A 89 -3.79 2.58 9.54
C THR A 89 -2.68 3.51 9.09
N ILE A 90 -2.65 3.82 7.80
CA ILE A 90 -1.72 4.80 7.22
C ILE A 90 -2.35 6.18 7.27
N ARG A 91 -1.58 7.18 7.70
CA ARG A 91 -1.95 8.60 7.66
C ARG A 91 -0.84 9.41 7.00
N GLY A 92 -1.21 10.47 6.32
CA GLY A 92 -0.25 11.43 5.76
C GLY A 92 -0.91 12.54 4.98
N THR A 93 -0.11 13.54 4.59
CA THR A 93 -0.54 14.65 3.74
C THR A 93 0.20 14.58 2.41
N HIS A 94 -0.54 14.57 1.29
CA HIS A 94 0.03 14.47 -0.05
C HIS A 94 0.67 15.81 -0.47
N LEU A 95 1.97 15.95 -0.19
CA LEU A 95 2.76 17.18 -0.39
C LEU A 95 3.83 17.05 -1.48
N GLY A 96 4.10 15.84 -1.98
CA GLY A 96 5.07 15.60 -3.05
C GLY A 96 4.46 14.94 -4.28
N MET A 97 5.27 14.75 -5.30
CA MET A 97 4.89 13.97 -6.48
C MET A 97 4.70 12.51 -6.11
N TRP A 98 3.61 11.88 -6.53
CA TRP A 98 3.32 10.48 -6.24
C TRP A 98 3.05 9.69 -7.53
N ARG A 99 3.48 8.43 -7.54
CA ARG A 99 3.14 7.43 -8.56
C ARG A 99 3.25 7.93 -10.00
N GLY A 100 4.44 8.34 -10.38
CA GLY A 100 4.75 8.59 -11.79
C GLY A 100 4.12 9.84 -12.40
N GLY A 101 3.76 10.83 -11.59
CA GLY A 101 3.34 12.12 -12.13
C GLY A 101 2.09 12.72 -11.50
N MET A 102 1.59 12.16 -10.41
CA MET A 102 0.47 12.73 -9.66
C MET A 102 0.98 13.92 -8.82
N PRO A 103 0.63 15.18 -9.15
CA PRO A 103 1.11 16.34 -8.43
C PRO A 103 0.49 16.43 -7.02
N ALA A 104 1.21 17.05 -6.10
CA ALA A 104 0.76 17.26 -4.72
C ALA A 104 -0.63 17.93 -4.66
N THR A 105 -1.55 17.30 -3.95
CA THR A 105 -2.93 17.82 -3.77
C THR A 105 -3.09 18.65 -2.50
N GLY A 106 -2.14 18.56 -1.56
CA GLY A 106 -2.24 19.16 -0.23
C GLY A 106 -3.28 18.49 0.67
N ARG A 107 -3.89 17.38 0.25
CA ARG A 107 -4.95 16.69 0.99
C ARG A 107 -4.38 15.64 1.93
N ARG A 108 -5.05 15.44 3.05
CA ARG A 108 -4.77 14.35 3.99
C ARG A 108 -5.40 13.07 3.48
N VAL A 109 -4.71 11.96 3.75
CA VAL A 109 -5.20 10.60 3.54
C VAL A 109 -5.13 9.83 4.85
N GLU A 110 -6.14 8.97 5.05
CA GLU A 110 -6.18 8.00 6.13
C GLU A 110 -6.87 6.74 5.61
N PHE A 111 -6.17 5.61 5.64
CA PHE A 111 -6.71 4.36 5.09
C PHE A 111 -6.12 3.13 5.76
N PRO A 112 -6.92 2.05 5.88
CA PRO A 112 -6.41 0.77 6.36
C PRO A 112 -5.55 0.10 5.28
N LEU A 113 -4.50 -0.56 5.75
CA LEU A 113 -3.56 -1.33 4.94
C LEU A 113 -3.29 -2.68 5.62
N CYS A 114 -3.20 -3.74 4.83
CA CYS A 114 -2.70 -5.03 5.25
C CYS A 114 -1.31 -5.23 4.66
N GLY A 115 -0.29 -5.37 5.52
CA GLY A 115 1.09 -5.64 5.15
C GLY A 115 1.47 -7.08 5.49
N ILE A 116 2.03 -7.82 4.53
CA ILE A 116 2.52 -9.20 4.70
C ILE A 116 4.03 -9.18 4.60
N PHE A 117 4.70 -9.56 5.69
CA PHE A 117 6.15 -9.60 5.80
C PHE A 117 6.64 -11.04 5.74
N THR A 118 7.54 -11.34 4.82
CA THR A 118 8.21 -12.63 4.68
C THR A 118 9.70 -12.51 5.00
N PHE A 119 10.35 -13.61 5.33
CA PHE A 119 11.69 -13.60 5.90
C PHE A 119 12.65 -14.52 5.13
N ASP A 120 13.91 -14.14 5.10
CA ASP A 120 15.00 -14.96 4.60
C ASP A 120 15.50 -15.97 5.66
N ALA A 121 16.53 -16.73 5.31
CA ALA A 121 17.12 -17.75 6.20
C ALA A 121 17.80 -17.13 7.46
N GLN A 122 18.11 -15.85 7.42
CA GLN A 122 18.68 -15.07 8.52
C GLN A 122 17.63 -14.27 9.31
N ASP A 123 16.33 -14.54 9.07
CA ASP A 123 15.19 -13.87 9.67
C ASP A 123 15.14 -12.34 9.42
N ARG A 124 15.77 -11.86 8.33
CA ARG A 124 15.61 -10.51 7.82
C ARG A 124 14.44 -10.47 6.81
N LEU A 125 13.90 -9.30 6.52
CA LEU A 125 12.83 -9.17 5.56
C LEU A 125 13.30 -9.59 4.15
N ALA A 126 12.73 -10.67 3.64
CA ALA A 126 12.85 -11.07 2.25
C ALA A 126 11.85 -10.32 1.38
N GLY A 127 10.68 -9.98 1.93
CA GLY A 127 9.69 -9.24 1.20
C GLY A 127 8.62 -8.61 2.06
N GLU A 128 8.07 -7.53 1.55
CA GLU A 128 6.86 -6.90 2.04
C GLU A 128 5.86 -6.80 0.89
N ARG A 129 4.61 -7.20 1.15
CA ARG A 129 3.50 -7.09 0.20
C ARG A 129 2.34 -6.38 0.85
N ILE A 130 1.84 -5.35 0.20
CA ILE A 130 0.77 -4.52 0.76
C ILE A 130 -0.51 -4.58 -0.07
N TYR A 131 -1.63 -4.51 0.66
CA TYR A 131 -2.99 -4.43 0.13
C TYR A 131 -3.76 -3.31 0.81
N TYR A 132 -4.41 -2.47 0.03
CA TYR A 132 -5.32 -1.42 0.51
C TYR A 132 -6.30 -1.01 -0.59
N ASP A 133 -7.36 -0.29 -0.24
CA ASP A 133 -8.29 0.26 -1.24
C ASP A 133 -7.72 1.53 -1.88
N ARG A 134 -7.08 1.37 -3.05
CA ARG A 134 -6.59 2.49 -3.85
C ARG A 134 -7.71 3.47 -4.21
N GLY A 135 -8.94 2.98 -4.45
CA GLY A 135 -10.10 3.82 -4.75
C GLY A 135 -10.39 4.79 -3.61
N SER A 136 -10.32 4.31 -2.35
CA SER A 136 -10.48 5.16 -1.16
C SER A 136 -9.42 6.26 -1.09
N VAL A 137 -8.15 5.92 -1.33
CA VAL A 137 -7.06 6.90 -1.37
C VAL A 137 -7.31 7.96 -2.45
N MET A 138 -7.65 7.52 -3.67
CA MET A 138 -7.91 8.43 -4.80
C MET A 138 -9.12 9.34 -4.55
N ARG A 139 -10.15 8.87 -3.84
CA ARG A 139 -11.28 9.71 -3.40
C ARG A 139 -10.84 10.81 -2.44
N GLN A 140 -10.04 10.44 -1.42
CA GLN A 140 -9.54 11.40 -0.43
C GLN A 140 -8.64 12.45 -1.09
N LEU A 141 -7.85 12.06 -2.08
CA LEU A 141 -7.04 12.98 -2.90
C LEU A 141 -7.88 13.85 -3.87
N GLY A 142 -9.17 13.55 -4.03
CA GLY A 142 -10.08 14.28 -4.94
C GLY A 142 -9.88 13.93 -6.41
N MET A 143 -9.25 12.78 -6.70
CA MET A 143 -8.95 12.29 -8.05
C MET A 143 -9.92 11.19 -8.53
N PHE A 144 -10.83 10.76 -7.68
CA PHE A 144 -11.85 9.78 -8.01
C PHE A 144 -13.21 10.21 -7.44
N HIS A 145 -14.27 10.03 -8.23
CA HIS A 145 -15.64 10.33 -7.83
C HIS A 145 -16.48 9.06 -7.92
N GLU A 146 -17.22 8.75 -6.85
CA GLU A 146 -18.15 7.63 -6.86
C GLU A 146 -19.29 7.89 -7.85
N PRO A 147 -19.68 6.89 -8.65
CA PRO A 147 -20.75 7.05 -9.65
C PRO A 147 -22.16 7.10 -9.05
N GLU A 148 -22.31 6.97 -7.74
CA GLU A 148 -23.61 6.87 -7.05
C GLU A 148 -24.38 8.18 -7.00
N GLY A 149 -23.70 9.32 -6.93
CA GLY A 149 -24.33 10.65 -6.94
C GLY A 149 -24.52 11.22 -8.36
N ALA A 150 -25.37 12.25 -8.53
CA ALA A 150 -25.60 12.90 -9.81
C ALA A 150 -24.31 13.45 -10.45
N LEU A 151 -23.45 14.10 -9.65
CA LEU A 151 -22.15 14.60 -10.11
C LEU A 151 -21.18 13.47 -10.46
N GLY A 152 -21.18 12.38 -9.68
CA GLY A 152 -20.35 11.20 -9.95
C GLY A 152 -20.77 10.49 -11.24
N ARG A 153 -22.08 10.36 -11.51
CA ARG A 153 -22.57 9.80 -12.79
C ARG A 153 -22.18 10.66 -13.97
N LEU A 154 -22.28 11.99 -13.83
CA LEU A 154 -21.83 12.92 -14.88
C LEU A 154 -20.33 12.82 -15.10
N ALA A 155 -19.52 12.81 -14.05
CA ALA A 155 -18.08 12.65 -14.14
C ALA A 155 -17.69 11.32 -14.80
N THR A 156 -18.34 10.21 -14.42
CA THR A 156 -18.14 8.89 -15.03
C THR A 156 -18.51 8.88 -16.51
N ALA A 157 -19.65 9.49 -16.88
CA ALA A 157 -20.08 9.57 -18.28
C ALA A 157 -19.12 10.40 -19.14
N LEU A 158 -18.60 11.51 -18.60
CA LEU A 158 -17.62 12.36 -19.28
C LEU A 158 -16.23 11.70 -19.40
N SER A 159 -15.80 10.97 -18.37
CA SER A 159 -14.50 10.29 -18.35
C SER A 159 -14.49 9.02 -19.19
N HIS A 160 -15.64 8.32 -19.31
CA HIS A 160 -15.77 7.03 -19.97
C HIS A 160 -16.93 6.96 -20.95
N PRO A 161 -17.08 7.91 -21.92
CA PRO A 161 -18.28 8.05 -22.75
C PRO A 161 -18.57 6.80 -23.58
N ILE A 162 -17.54 6.17 -24.16
CA ILE A 162 -17.69 4.97 -24.98
C ILE A 162 -18.14 3.77 -24.14
N THR A 163 -17.56 3.60 -22.95
CA THR A 163 -17.91 2.50 -22.04
C THR A 163 -19.36 2.61 -21.59
N ILE A 164 -19.80 3.80 -21.18
CA ILE A 164 -21.17 4.07 -20.74
C ILE A 164 -22.16 3.88 -21.90
N ALA A 165 -21.87 4.43 -23.09
CA ALA A 165 -22.71 4.24 -24.26
C ALA A 165 -22.90 2.76 -24.63
N ARG A 166 -21.81 1.97 -24.63
CA ARG A 166 -21.88 0.53 -24.88
C ARG A 166 -22.66 -0.22 -23.78
N ALA A 167 -22.49 0.14 -22.53
CA ALA A 167 -23.22 -0.46 -21.42
C ALA A 167 -24.73 -0.19 -21.55
N LEU A 168 -25.14 1.04 -21.83
CA LEU A 168 -26.53 1.42 -22.07
C LEU A 168 -27.14 0.68 -23.26
N LEU A 169 -26.41 0.59 -24.38
CA LEU A 169 -26.87 -0.16 -25.58
C LEU A 169 -27.08 -1.64 -25.28
N ARG A 170 -26.21 -2.26 -24.44
CA ARG A 170 -26.41 -3.65 -24.01
C ARG A 170 -27.62 -3.79 -23.09
N PHE A 171 -27.77 -2.89 -22.12
CA PHE A 171 -28.89 -2.90 -21.18
C PHE A 171 -30.25 -2.81 -21.92
N PHE A 172 -30.41 -1.90 -22.89
CA PHE A 172 -31.65 -1.75 -23.66
C PHE A 172 -31.86 -2.85 -24.70
N ARG A 173 -30.82 -3.62 -25.07
CA ARG A 173 -30.95 -4.73 -26.02
C ARG A 173 -31.17 -6.08 -25.32
N SER A 174 -30.94 -6.19 -24.01
CA SER A 174 -31.26 -7.42 -23.26
C SER A 174 -32.76 -7.40 -22.97
N PRO A 175 -33.56 -8.39 -23.47
CA PRO A 175 -34.94 -8.51 -23.03
C PRO A 175 -34.95 -8.74 -21.54
N SER A 176 -35.79 -8.00 -20.82
CA SER A 176 -36.05 -8.23 -19.40
C SER A 176 -36.52 -9.68 -19.25
N ALA A 177 -35.74 -10.50 -18.49
CA ALA A 177 -36.14 -11.80 -18.05
C ALA A 177 -37.20 -11.67 -16.95
#